data_a0c9431ae4ddb7aadddba14e1d2af318
#
_entry.id   a0c9431ae4ddb7aadddba14e1d2af318
#
_cell.length_a   1.000
_cell.length_b   1.000
_cell.length_c   1.000
_cell.angle_alpha   90.00
_cell.angle_beta   90.00
_cell.angle_gamma   90.00
#
_symmetry.space_group_name_H-M   'P 1'
#
loop_
_entity.id
_entity.type
_entity.pdbx_description
1 polymer ?
#
loop_
_entity_poly.entity_id
_entity_poly.type
_entity_poly.pdbx_seq_one_letter_code
_entity_poly.pdbx_strand_id
1 'polypeptide(L)'
;MKVVILAGGFGTRISEESVLKPKPMVEIGDKPILWHIMKLYSYYGYNEFVICCGYKQHMIKEWFADYYLHSCDVTFDFTQGNKMTVHNNISEPWKVTLVDTGLNTMTGGRIKWVKEHLNGEPFLLTYGDGVADINIDELVKFHQEGGRMATLTSVQPMGRFGALDLREDGEITNFKEKKQEDSGWINAGFMVLEPEILDLIEGDATVFEKYPLEEAARRGQLDAYRHNGFWQCMDTMNEKKKLEEMWRSGNAPWKVWE
;
A
#
# COMPACT_ATOMS: atom_id res chain seq x y z
N MET A 1 12.37 6.09 -9.98
CA MET A 1 10.92 6.28 -9.74
C MET A 1 10.66 6.47 -8.26
N LYS A 2 9.73 7.38 -7.90
CA LYS A 2 9.27 7.55 -6.52
C LYS A 2 8.07 6.65 -6.23
N VAL A 3 7.88 6.29 -4.97
CA VAL A 3 6.76 5.48 -4.51
C VAL A 3 5.76 6.37 -3.79
N VAL A 4 4.55 6.49 -4.31
CA VAL A 4 3.43 7.18 -3.65
C VAL A 4 2.65 6.17 -2.82
N ILE A 5 2.42 6.46 -1.54
CA ILE A 5 1.65 5.59 -0.65
C ILE A 5 0.41 6.35 -0.14
N LEU A 6 -0.78 5.81 -0.41
CA LEU A 6 -2.04 6.36 0.07
C LEU A 6 -2.27 5.97 1.54
N ALA A 7 -2.06 6.89 2.45
CA ALA A 7 -2.08 6.67 3.91
C ALA A 7 -3.08 7.59 4.66
N GLY A 8 -3.94 8.31 3.94
CA GLY A 8 -4.78 9.35 4.53
C GLY A 8 -6.23 8.96 4.87
N GLY A 9 -6.66 7.71 4.62
CA GLY A 9 -8.01 7.24 4.84
C GLY A 9 -8.36 6.99 6.31
N PHE A 10 -9.68 6.98 6.63
CA PHE A 10 -10.17 6.78 8.01
C PHE A 10 -10.03 5.35 8.54
N GLY A 11 -9.90 4.33 7.68
CA GLY A 11 -9.75 2.94 8.09
C GLY A 11 -10.97 2.33 8.79
N THR A 12 -12.17 2.74 8.43
CA THR A 12 -13.44 2.41 9.14
C THR A 12 -13.76 0.92 9.23
N ARG A 13 -13.21 0.09 8.34
CA ARG A 13 -13.42 -1.37 8.33
C ARG A 13 -12.64 -2.12 9.41
N ILE A 14 -11.60 -1.51 9.99
CA ILE A 14 -10.83 -2.02 11.13
C ILE A 14 -10.93 -1.03 12.29
N SER A 15 -12.17 -0.73 12.70
CA SER A 15 -12.49 0.33 13.66
C SER A 15 -11.81 0.15 15.01
N GLU A 16 -11.61 -1.08 15.49
CA GLU A 16 -10.97 -1.41 16.76
C GLU A 16 -9.55 -0.84 16.85
N GLU A 17 -8.82 -0.81 15.74
CA GLU A 17 -7.46 -0.26 15.65
C GLU A 17 -7.47 1.20 15.18
N SER A 18 -8.33 1.53 14.19
CA SER A 18 -8.29 2.84 13.54
C SER A 18 -8.80 3.98 14.42
N VAL A 19 -9.55 3.67 15.48
CA VAL A 19 -9.85 4.64 16.55
C VAL A 19 -8.59 5.08 17.31
N LEU A 20 -7.60 4.22 17.43
CA LEU A 20 -6.35 4.51 18.15
C LEU A 20 -5.28 5.11 17.24
N LYS A 21 -5.02 4.50 16.06
CA LYS A 21 -3.97 4.90 15.13
C LYS A 21 -4.45 4.80 13.67
N PRO A 22 -3.89 5.59 12.72
CA PRO A 22 -4.28 5.46 11.32
C PRO A 22 -3.89 4.08 10.80
N LYS A 23 -4.69 3.50 9.89
CA LYS A 23 -4.52 2.13 9.39
C LYS A 23 -3.09 1.78 8.95
N PRO A 24 -2.35 2.65 8.23
CA PRO A 24 -0.95 2.37 7.87
C PRO A 24 0.00 2.22 9.06
N MET A 25 -0.40 2.69 10.24
CA MET A 25 0.38 2.57 11.49
C MET A 25 -0.05 1.39 12.36
N VAL A 26 -0.98 0.57 11.91
CA VAL A 26 -1.34 -0.69 12.58
C VAL A 26 -0.19 -1.68 12.39
N GLU A 27 0.26 -2.29 13.49
CA GLU A 27 1.46 -3.12 13.51
C GLU A 27 1.19 -4.56 13.12
N ILE A 28 2.18 -5.13 12.42
CA ILE A 28 2.38 -6.55 12.19
C ILE A 28 3.76 -6.88 12.79
N GLY A 29 3.80 -7.69 13.80
CA GLY A 29 4.96 -7.81 14.67
C GLY A 29 5.17 -6.53 15.48
N ASP A 30 6.34 -5.94 15.39
CA ASP A 30 6.73 -4.70 16.07
C ASP A 30 6.84 -3.50 15.12
N LYS A 31 6.37 -3.63 13.88
CA LYS A 31 6.48 -2.60 12.85
C LYS A 31 5.14 -2.29 12.19
N PRO A 32 4.85 -1.00 11.89
CA PRO A 32 3.64 -0.62 11.13
C PRO A 32 3.57 -1.34 9.77
N ILE A 33 2.36 -1.65 9.28
CA ILE A 33 2.22 -2.22 7.93
C ILE A 33 2.82 -1.30 6.87
N LEU A 34 2.83 0.00 7.07
CA LEU A 34 3.52 0.98 6.22
C LEU A 34 5.01 0.66 6.08
N TRP A 35 5.68 0.28 7.16
CA TRP A 35 7.09 -0.13 7.14
C TRP A 35 7.30 -1.38 6.28
N HIS A 36 6.44 -2.40 6.42
CA HIS A 36 6.52 -3.61 5.60
C HIS A 36 6.38 -3.32 4.10
N ILE A 37 5.44 -2.43 3.76
CA ILE A 37 5.25 -1.97 2.37
C ILE A 37 6.52 -1.28 1.86
N MET A 38 7.09 -0.35 2.64
CA MET A 38 8.30 0.38 2.26
C MET A 38 9.51 -0.54 2.15
N LYS A 39 9.64 -1.56 3.01
CA LYS A 39 10.70 -2.58 2.92
C LYS A 39 10.63 -3.38 1.62
N LEU A 40 9.43 -3.75 1.17
CA LEU A 40 9.24 -4.43 -0.11
C LEU A 40 9.79 -3.59 -1.27
N TYR A 41 9.38 -2.32 -1.37
CA TYR A 41 9.89 -1.44 -2.43
C TYR A 41 11.39 -1.18 -2.32
N SER A 42 11.89 -1.01 -1.10
CA SER A 42 13.31 -0.78 -0.81
C SER A 42 14.18 -1.97 -1.22
N TYR A 43 13.68 -3.20 -1.07
CA TYR A 43 14.36 -4.41 -1.53
C TYR A 43 14.67 -4.38 -3.04
N TYR A 44 13.79 -3.78 -3.84
CA TYR A 44 13.96 -3.56 -5.28
C TYR A 44 14.64 -2.21 -5.61
N GLY A 45 15.22 -1.52 -4.62
CA GLY A 45 15.97 -0.28 -4.82
C GLY A 45 15.13 1.01 -4.88
N TYR A 46 13.82 0.95 -4.69
CA TYR A 46 12.93 2.12 -4.65
C TYR A 46 12.89 2.69 -3.23
N ASN A 47 13.72 3.70 -2.97
CA ASN A 47 13.96 4.27 -1.63
C ASN A 47 13.42 5.70 -1.45
N GLU A 48 12.76 6.29 -2.46
CA GLU A 48 12.13 7.60 -2.36
C GLU A 48 10.61 7.46 -2.24
N PHE A 49 10.07 7.82 -1.07
CA PHE A 49 8.67 7.68 -0.74
C PHE A 49 7.99 9.04 -0.60
N VAL A 50 6.78 9.15 -1.16
CA VAL A 50 5.86 10.28 -0.97
C VAL A 50 4.58 9.73 -0.35
N ILE A 51 4.35 10.01 0.92
CA ILE A 51 3.24 9.46 1.69
C ILE A 51 2.12 10.49 1.78
N CYS A 52 0.96 10.16 1.20
CA CYS A 52 -0.25 10.98 1.26
C CYS A 52 -0.92 10.83 2.62
N CYS A 53 -0.67 11.76 3.53
CA CYS A 53 -1.21 11.77 4.87
C CYS A 53 -2.60 12.45 4.92
N GLY A 54 -3.39 12.13 5.96
CA GLY A 54 -4.70 12.70 6.21
C GLY A 54 -5.16 12.40 7.64
N TYR A 55 -6.04 11.41 7.82
CA TYR A 55 -6.52 11.03 9.14
C TYR A 55 -5.35 10.67 10.08
N LYS A 56 -5.32 11.30 11.26
CA LYS A 56 -4.27 11.13 12.30
C LYS A 56 -2.84 11.21 11.75
N GLN A 57 -2.60 12.08 10.79
CA GLN A 57 -1.29 12.24 10.13
C GLN A 57 -0.14 12.52 11.10
N HIS A 58 -0.41 13.15 12.25
CA HIS A 58 0.60 13.43 13.27
C HIS A 58 1.32 12.16 13.72
N MET A 59 0.62 11.04 13.88
CA MET A 59 1.21 9.76 14.30
C MET A 59 2.19 9.20 13.27
N ILE A 60 1.90 9.37 11.97
CA ILE A 60 2.83 8.99 10.91
C ILE A 60 4.06 9.90 10.96
N LYS A 61 3.87 11.21 11.12
CA LYS A 61 4.96 12.19 11.20
C LYS A 61 5.85 11.96 12.43
N GLU A 62 5.27 11.73 13.59
CA GLU A 62 5.97 11.41 14.83
C GLU A 62 6.83 10.14 14.67
N TRP A 63 6.25 9.08 14.11
CA TRP A 63 6.96 7.83 13.88
C TRP A 63 8.21 8.01 13.01
N PHE A 64 8.14 8.79 11.93
CA PHE A 64 9.30 9.10 11.10
C PHE A 64 10.29 10.08 11.74
N ALA A 65 9.80 11.03 12.55
CA ALA A 65 10.66 11.96 13.26
C ALA A 65 11.61 11.26 14.25
N ASP A 66 11.13 10.18 14.87
CA ASP A 66 11.86 9.40 15.86
C ASP A 66 12.40 8.06 15.30
N TYR A 67 12.23 7.81 14.00
CA TYR A 67 12.55 6.51 13.39
C TYR A 67 13.95 6.02 13.66
N TYR A 68 14.94 6.89 13.54
CA TYR A 68 16.36 6.56 13.80
C TYR A 68 16.61 6.22 15.27
N LEU A 69 15.87 6.79 16.21
CA LEU A 69 16.00 6.49 17.64
C LEU A 69 15.57 5.05 17.99
N HIS A 70 14.63 4.49 17.22
CA HIS A 70 14.14 3.13 17.41
C HIS A 70 15.06 2.06 16.78
N SER A 71 16.01 2.49 15.93
CA SER A 71 16.84 1.59 15.15
C SER A 71 18.32 1.67 15.52
N CYS A 72 18.73 2.62 16.37
CA CYS A 72 20.12 2.92 16.70
C CYS A 72 20.38 2.91 18.20
N ASP A 73 21.64 2.70 18.59
CA ASP A 73 22.08 2.98 19.95
C ASP A 73 22.20 4.49 20.14
N VAL A 74 21.67 5.02 21.23
CA VAL A 74 21.62 6.46 21.51
C VAL A 74 22.12 6.74 22.93
N THR A 75 22.99 7.74 23.06
CA THR A 75 23.36 8.31 24.36
C THR A 75 22.69 9.67 24.53
N PHE A 76 21.95 9.84 25.62
CA PHE A 76 21.44 11.13 26.06
C PHE A 76 22.27 11.62 27.23
N ASP A 77 22.98 12.73 27.04
CA ASP A 77 23.80 13.36 28.08
C ASP A 77 23.08 14.60 28.63
N PHE A 78 22.37 14.42 29.74
CA PHE A 78 21.68 15.48 30.42
C PHE A 78 22.59 16.41 31.23
N THR A 79 23.86 16.03 31.42
CA THR A 79 24.86 16.85 32.13
C THR A 79 25.45 17.93 31.24
N GLN A 80 25.36 17.76 29.91
CA GLN A 80 25.90 18.67 28.89
C GLN A 80 24.80 19.33 28.04
N GLY A 81 23.71 19.78 28.65
CA GLY A 81 22.66 20.53 27.95
C GLY A 81 21.80 19.65 27.01
N ASN A 82 21.45 18.44 27.43
CA ASN A 82 20.62 17.48 26.65
C ASN A 82 21.24 17.09 25.30
N LYS A 83 22.55 16.89 25.28
CA LYS A 83 23.23 16.43 24.06
C LYS A 83 22.83 14.99 23.74
N MET A 84 22.42 14.76 22.49
CA MET A 84 22.14 13.44 21.96
C MET A 84 23.26 13.00 21.02
N THR A 85 23.71 11.76 21.16
CA THR A 85 24.68 11.13 20.27
C THR A 85 24.12 9.81 19.78
N VAL A 86 23.95 9.68 18.46
CA VAL A 86 23.50 8.45 17.81
C VAL A 86 24.71 7.62 17.42
N HIS A 87 24.70 6.33 17.81
CA HIS A 87 25.72 5.35 17.51
C HIS A 87 25.13 4.31 16.54
N ASN A 88 25.95 3.77 15.63
CA ASN A 88 25.58 2.66 14.74
C ASN A 88 24.27 2.90 14.00
N ASN A 89 24.23 3.93 13.12
CA ASN A 89 23.06 4.20 12.31
C ASN A 89 22.80 3.04 11.34
N ILE A 90 21.78 2.23 11.65
CA ILE A 90 21.30 1.08 10.86
C ILE A 90 19.93 1.36 10.21
N SER A 91 19.51 2.63 10.16
CA SER A 91 18.26 3.01 9.51
C SER A 91 18.32 2.68 8.01
N GLU A 92 17.19 2.34 7.45
CA GLU A 92 17.03 2.15 6.02
C GLU A 92 17.37 3.44 5.25
N PRO A 93 17.92 3.33 4.03
CA PRO A 93 18.35 4.48 3.23
C PRO A 93 17.16 5.20 2.57
N TRP A 94 16.11 5.46 3.32
CA TRP A 94 14.88 6.05 2.81
C TRP A 94 14.93 7.56 2.78
N LYS A 95 14.38 8.13 1.70
CA LYS A 95 13.99 9.53 1.63
C LYS A 95 12.48 9.61 1.64
N VAL A 96 11.91 10.17 2.70
CA VAL A 96 10.47 10.18 2.94
C VAL A 96 9.94 11.60 2.95
N THR A 97 8.93 11.86 2.11
CA THR A 97 8.17 13.10 2.09
C THR A 97 6.75 12.81 2.59
N LEU A 98 6.35 13.47 3.68
CA LEU A 98 5.02 13.32 4.28
C LEU A 98 4.16 14.53 3.91
N VAL A 99 3.17 14.33 3.05
CA VAL A 99 2.33 15.40 2.51
C VAL A 99 0.96 15.38 3.19
N ASP A 100 0.55 16.50 3.76
CA ASP A 100 -0.84 16.68 4.20
C ASP A 100 -1.72 16.86 2.97
N THR A 101 -2.47 15.84 2.63
CA THR A 101 -3.38 15.85 1.48
C THR A 101 -4.84 16.12 1.86
N GLY A 102 -5.07 16.57 3.09
CA GLY A 102 -6.40 16.87 3.61
C GLY A 102 -7.12 15.64 4.22
N LEU A 103 -8.06 15.92 5.13
CA LEU A 103 -8.78 14.89 5.87
C LEU A 103 -9.80 14.15 4.99
N ASN A 104 -10.60 14.90 4.21
CA ASN A 104 -11.72 14.39 3.44
C ASN A 104 -11.41 14.16 1.95
N THR A 105 -10.16 14.34 1.55
CA THR A 105 -9.72 14.14 0.17
C THR A 105 -9.79 12.66 -0.21
N MET A 106 -10.34 12.38 -1.38
CA MET A 106 -10.45 11.03 -1.94
C MET A 106 -9.13 10.59 -2.57
N THR A 107 -9.04 9.31 -2.96
CA THR A 107 -7.81 8.68 -3.44
C THR A 107 -7.16 9.43 -4.60
N GLY A 108 -7.92 9.81 -5.62
CA GLY A 108 -7.42 10.61 -6.75
C GLY A 108 -6.95 11.99 -6.32
N GLY A 109 -7.73 12.70 -5.51
CA GLY A 109 -7.33 14.01 -4.98
C GLY A 109 -5.97 13.95 -4.27
N ARG A 110 -5.74 12.92 -3.44
CA ARG A 110 -4.45 12.74 -2.75
C ARG A 110 -3.28 12.57 -3.71
N ILE A 111 -3.47 11.82 -4.80
CA ILE A 111 -2.45 11.64 -5.83
C ILE A 111 -2.16 12.97 -6.53
N LYS A 112 -3.20 13.77 -6.81
CA LYS A 112 -3.03 15.11 -7.41
C LYS A 112 -2.25 16.06 -6.50
N TRP A 113 -2.48 16.03 -5.18
CA TRP A 113 -1.77 16.87 -4.21
C TRP A 113 -0.26 16.66 -4.21
N VAL A 114 0.21 15.47 -4.55
CA VAL A 114 1.65 15.14 -4.56
C VAL A 114 2.31 15.35 -5.93
N LYS A 115 1.60 15.88 -6.92
CA LYS A 115 2.10 16.10 -8.29
C LYS A 115 3.46 16.81 -8.34
N GLU A 116 3.64 17.87 -7.56
CA GLU A 116 4.89 18.65 -7.53
C GLU A 116 6.08 17.85 -6.98
N HIS A 117 5.82 16.85 -6.13
CA HIS A 117 6.84 15.95 -5.60
C HIS A 117 7.28 14.88 -6.58
N LEU A 118 6.55 14.69 -7.71
CA LEU A 118 6.81 13.64 -8.70
C LEU A 118 7.72 14.11 -9.84
N ASN A 119 7.93 15.42 -9.99
CA ASN A 119 8.80 16.03 -11.01
C ASN A 119 8.41 15.74 -12.46
N GLY A 120 7.16 15.35 -12.73
CA GLY A 120 6.71 14.96 -14.07
C GLY A 120 7.28 13.62 -14.55
N GLU A 121 7.74 12.76 -13.67
CA GLU A 121 8.28 11.44 -13.99
C GLU A 121 7.27 10.34 -13.68
N PRO A 122 7.37 9.17 -14.34
CA PRO A 122 6.61 7.97 -13.95
C PRO A 122 6.84 7.61 -12.49
N PHE A 123 5.80 7.11 -11.83
CA PHE A 123 5.85 6.82 -10.41
C PHE A 123 5.12 5.53 -10.05
N LEU A 124 5.51 4.95 -8.93
CA LEU A 124 4.85 3.81 -8.33
C LEU A 124 3.76 4.30 -7.37
N LEU A 125 2.62 3.62 -7.34
CA LEU A 125 1.53 3.92 -6.41
C LEU A 125 1.08 2.66 -5.70
N THR A 126 0.84 2.76 -4.39
CA THR A 126 0.21 1.68 -3.63
C THR A 126 -0.68 2.21 -2.51
N TYR A 127 -1.55 1.33 -2.00
CA TYR A 127 -2.32 1.58 -0.78
C TYR A 127 -1.46 1.30 0.46
N GLY A 128 -1.74 2.00 1.56
CA GLY A 128 -1.00 1.88 2.81
C GLY A 128 -1.46 0.75 3.73
N ASP A 129 -2.11 -0.29 3.18
CA ASP A 129 -2.79 -1.32 3.96
C ASP A 129 -2.70 -2.75 3.40
N GLY A 130 -1.94 -2.96 2.35
CA GLY A 130 -1.76 -4.26 1.71
C GLY A 130 -0.31 -4.65 1.52
N VAL A 131 0.00 -5.93 1.74
CA VAL A 131 1.32 -6.54 1.54
C VAL A 131 1.25 -7.66 0.50
N ALA A 132 2.34 -7.87 -0.24
CA ALA A 132 2.44 -8.88 -1.29
C ALA A 132 3.90 -9.31 -1.48
N ASP A 133 4.11 -10.47 -2.09
CA ASP A 133 5.43 -10.94 -2.55
C ASP A 133 5.70 -10.58 -4.02
N ILE A 134 5.10 -9.49 -4.48
CA ILE A 134 5.21 -9.04 -5.86
C ILE A 134 6.64 -8.61 -6.21
N ASN A 135 7.10 -9.01 -7.39
CA ASN A 135 8.34 -8.51 -7.97
C ASN A 135 8.10 -7.14 -8.61
N ILE A 136 8.58 -6.08 -7.94
CA ILE A 136 8.38 -4.70 -8.41
C ILE A 136 9.15 -4.41 -9.70
N ASP A 137 10.33 -5.01 -9.89
CA ASP A 137 11.12 -4.80 -11.12
C ASP A 137 10.41 -5.43 -12.33
N GLU A 138 9.80 -6.61 -12.17
CA GLU A 138 9.01 -7.22 -13.23
C GLU A 138 7.74 -6.42 -13.54
N LEU A 139 7.07 -5.86 -12.53
CA LEU A 139 5.92 -4.97 -12.71
C LEU A 139 6.32 -3.72 -13.51
N VAL A 140 7.44 -3.07 -13.14
CA VAL A 140 7.95 -1.89 -13.86
C VAL A 140 8.35 -2.23 -15.29
N LYS A 141 9.02 -3.36 -15.50
CA LYS A 141 9.40 -3.84 -16.84
C LYS A 141 8.16 -4.11 -17.69
N PHE A 142 7.14 -4.78 -17.15
CA PHE A 142 5.88 -5.05 -17.84
C PHE A 142 5.19 -3.74 -18.27
N HIS A 143 5.17 -2.73 -17.41
CA HIS A 143 4.61 -1.42 -17.71
C HIS A 143 5.38 -0.74 -18.85
N GLN A 144 6.71 -0.73 -18.79
CA GLN A 144 7.56 -0.12 -19.83
C GLN A 144 7.39 -0.80 -21.19
N GLU A 145 7.27 -2.13 -21.22
CA GLU A 145 7.02 -2.89 -22.45
C GLU A 145 5.61 -2.67 -23.00
N GLY A 146 4.61 -2.48 -22.13
CA GLY A 146 3.23 -2.19 -22.51
C GLY A 146 3.01 -0.78 -23.05
N GLY A 147 3.79 0.20 -22.56
CA GLY A 147 3.71 1.60 -23.00
C GLY A 147 2.37 2.27 -22.75
N ARG A 148 1.62 1.82 -21.72
CA ARG A 148 0.31 2.36 -21.34
C ARG A 148 0.45 3.43 -20.25
N MET A 149 -0.55 4.27 -20.12
CA MET A 149 -0.61 5.32 -19.08
C MET A 149 -0.59 4.75 -17.66
N ALA A 150 -1.18 3.57 -17.46
CA ALA A 150 -1.25 2.94 -16.15
C ALA A 150 -1.15 1.41 -16.26
N THR A 151 -0.47 0.82 -15.31
CA THR A 151 -0.47 -0.63 -15.06
C THR A 151 -0.79 -0.87 -13.60
N LEU A 152 -1.82 -1.66 -13.34
CA LEU A 152 -2.16 -2.12 -11.99
C LEU A 152 -1.81 -3.59 -11.81
N THR A 153 -1.50 -3.98 -10.58
CA THR A 153 -1.39 -5.40 -10.24
C THR A 153 -2.76 -5.98 -10.01
N SER A 154 -3.04 -7.10 -10.66
CA SER A 154 -4.27 -7.87 -10.48
C SER A 154 -4.00 -9.18 -9.78
N VAL A 155 -4.88 -9.55 -8.84
CA VAL A 155 -4.83 -10.81 -8.09
C VAL A 155 -6.20 -11.49 -8.09
N GLN A 156 -6.21 -12.80 -7.86
CA GLN A 156 -7.41 -13.55 -7.58
C GLN A 156 -7.44 -13.86 -6.08
N PRO A 157 -8.25 -13.14 -5.27
CA PRO A 157 -8.30 -13.39 -3.83
C PRO A 157 -8.97 -14.72 -3.54
N MET A 158 -8.63 -15.36 -2.41
CA MET A 158 -9.39 -16.51 -1.91
C MET A 158 -10.85 -16.09 -1.71
N GLY A 159 -11.79 -16.91 -2.23
CA GLY A 159 -13.22 -16.66 -2.06
C GLY A 159 -13.61 -16.63 -0.57
N ARG A 160 -14.39 -15.61 -0.18
CA ARG A 160 -14.87 -15.49 1.22
C ARG A 160 -16.04 -16.43 1.51
N PHE A 161 -16.74 -16.92 0.47
CA PHE A 161 -17.98 -17.72 0.59
C PHE A 161 -18.00 -18.84 -0.46
N GLY A 162 -18.61 -19.97 -0.12
CA GLY A 162 -18.92 -21.03 -1.08
C GLY A 162 -19.90 -20.56 -2.17
N ALA A 163 -19.72 -21.07 -3.38
CA ALA A 163 -20.65 -20.84 -4.50
C ALA A 163 -21.74 -21.93 -4.51
N LEU A 164 -22.95 -21.52 -4.80
CA LEU A 164 -24.12 -22.40 -4.93
C LEU A 164 -24.65 -22.34 -6.36
N ASP A 165 -24.84 -23.50 -6.99
CA ASP A 165 -25.66 -23.60 -8.18
C ASP A 165 -27.09 -23.95 -7.76
N LEU A 166 -28.04 -23.07 -8.05
CA LEU A 166 -29.43 -23.19 -7.64
C LEU A 166 -30.33 -23.48 -8.86
N ARG A 167 -31.33 -24.34 -8.67
CA ARG A 167 -32.49 -24.44 -9.57
C ARG A 167 -33.53 -23.38 -9.24
N GLU A 168 -34.47 -23.15 -10.16
CA GLU A 168 -35.57 -22.16 -9.97
C GLU A 168 -36.46 -22.49 -8.78
N ASP A 169 -36.58 -23.77 -8.39
CA ASP A 169 -37.32 -24.27 -7.22
C ASP A 169 -36.54 -24.12 -5.90
N GLY A 170 -35.29 -23.62 -5.95
CA GLY A 170 -34.44 -23.44 -4.79
C GLY A 170 -33.58 -24.65 -4.43
N GLU A 171 -33.64 -25.77 -5.18
CA GLU A 171 -32.76 -26.92 -4.97
C GLU A 171 -31.30 -26.52 -5.25
N ILE A 172 -30.41 -26.83 -4.29
CA ILE A 172 -28.97 -26.69 -4.46
C ILE A 172 -28.44 -27.87 -5.25
N THR A 173 -28.05 -27.66 -6.51
CA THR A 173 -27.51 -28.73 -7.37
C THR A 173 -26.00 -28.92 -7.20
N ASN A 174 -25.31 -27.91 -6.70
CA ASN A 174 -23.87 -27.97 -6.45
C ASN A 174 -23.46 -26.96 -5.36
N PHE A 175 -22.59 -27.38 -4.46
CA PHE A 175 -21.93 -26.53 -3.48
C PHE A 175 -20.43 -26.65 -3.69
N LYS A 176 -19.80 -25.52 -4.02
CA LYS A 176 -18.34 -25.44 -4.14
C LYS A 176 -17.81 -24.43 -3.14
N GLU A 177 -16.94 -24.87 -2.25
CA GLU A 177 -16.06 -23.91 -1.56
C GLU A 177 -15.23 -23.21 -2.62
N LYS A 178 -15.27 -21.84 -2.65
CA LYS A 178 -14.55 -21.08 -3.66
C LYS A 178 -13.05 -21.30 -3.53
N LYS A 179 -12.45 -21.79 -4.61
CA LYS A 179 -11.00 -21.74 -4.80
C LYS A 179 -10.59 -20.38 -5.33
N GLN A 180 -9.32 -20.04 -5.20
CA GLN A 180 -8.75 -18.81 -5.72
C GLN A 180 -9.03 -18.64 -7.23
N GLU A 181 -8.95 -19.73 -7.99
CA GLU A 181 -9.20 -19.79 -9.44
C GLU A 181 -10.64 -19.43 -9.85
N ASP A 182 -11.62 -19.61 -8.94
CA ASP A 182 -13.03 -19.29 -9.18
C ASP A 182 -13.37 -17.82 -8.91
N SER A 183 -12.41 -17.05 -8.38
CA SER A 183 -12.58 -15.62 -8.09
C SER A 183 -12.20 -14.78 -9.32
N GLY A 184 -12.94 -13.69 -9.55
CA GLY A 184 -12.55 -12.70 -10.54
C GLY A 184 -11.24 -12.00 -10.17
N TRP A 185 -10.57 -11.43 -11.16
CA TRP A 185 -9.40 -10.59 -10.93
C TRP A 185 -9.82 -9.27 -10.28
N ILE A 186 -9.09 -8.85 -9.26
CA ILE A 186 -9.31 -7.58 -8.56
C ILE A 186 -8.04 -6.73 -8.55
N ASN A 187 -8.21 -5.42 -8.37
CA ASN A 187 -7.12 -4.48 -8.17
C ASN A 187 -6.46 -4.72 -6.81
N ALA A 188 -5.17 -5.05 -6.82
CA ALA A 188 -4.35 -5.30 -5.63
C ALA A 188 -3.53 -4.09 -5.17
N GLY A 189 -3.64 -2.97 -5.85
CA GLY A 189 -2.68 -1.85 -5.70
C GLY A 189 -1.40 -2.15 -6.47
N PHE A 190 -0.23 -1.71 -5.97
CA PHE A 190 1.08 -1.88 -6.62
C PHE A 190 1.01 -1.52 -8.10
N MET A 191 0.91 -0.24 -8.38
CA MET A 191 0.70 0.30 -9.72
C MET A 191 1.95 1.02 -10.22
N VAL A 192 2.10 1.08 -11.54
CA VAL A 192 3.02 1.99 -12.23
C VAL A 192 2.20 2.95 -13.05
N LEU A 193 2.45 4.22 -12.91
CA LEU A 193 1.64 5.29 -13.49
C LEU A 193 2.52 6.30 -14.22
N GLU A 194 2.10 6.66 -15.42
CA GLU A 194 2.66 7.79 -16.15
C GLU A 194 2.07 9.11 -15.63
N PRO A 195 2.82 10.23 -15.71
CA PRO A 195 2.36 11.53 -15.19
C PRO A 195 1.02 12.01 -15.78
N GLU A 196 0.70 11.61 -17.01
CA GLU A 196 -0.53 11.98 -17.74
C GLU A 196 -1.80 11.49 -17.04
N ILE A 197 -1.72 10.46 -16.20
CA ILE A 197 -2.86 9.98 -15.40
C ILE A 197 -3.42 11.09 -14.49
N LEU A 198 -2.56 12.02 -14.07
CA LEU A 198 -2.93 13.14 -13.19
C LEU A 198 -3.90 14.12 -13.87
N ASP A 199 -3.92 14.16 -15.21
CA ASP A 199 -4.82 15.00 -15.97
C ASP A 199 -6.26 14.49 -15.95
N LEU A 200 -6.48 13.23 -15.58
CA LEU A 200 -7.80 12.62 -15.37
C LEU A 200 -8.36 12.90 -13.97
N ILE A 201 -7.60 13.56 -13.10
CA ILE A 201 -8.00 13.87 -11.73
C ILE A 201 -8.46 15.32 -11.65
N GLU A 202 -9.76 15.55 -11.42
CA GLU A 202 -10.32 16.90 -11.36
C GLU A 202 -9.94 17.64 -10.05
N GLY A 203 -10.02 16.96 -8.90
CA GLY A 203 -9.75 17.58 -7.59
C GLY A 203 -9.96 16.63 -6.42
N ASP A 204 -10.15 17.19 -5.24
CA ASP A 204 -10.18 16.47 -3.95
C ASP A 204 -11.26 15.40 -3.86
N ALA A 205 -12.40 15.60 -4.52
CA ALA A 205 -13.51 14.65 -4.53
C ALA A 205 -13.31 13.46 -5.51
N THR A 206 -12.24 13.46 -6.31
CA THR A 206 -11.99 12.40 -7.29
C THR A 206 -11.56 11.11 -6.61
N VAL A 207 -12.32 10.04 -6.84
CA VAL A 207 -11.98 8.68 -6.49
C VAL A 207 -11.17 8.08 -7.64
N PHE A 208 -9.91 7.72 -7.39
CA PHE A 208 -8.97 7.26 -8.43
C PHE A 208 -9.45 6.00 -9.14
N GLU A 209 -10.06 5.09 -8.39
CA GLU A 209 -10.57 3.80 -8.84
C GLU A 209 -11.83 3.90 -9.72
N LYS A 210 -12.43 5.09 -9.78
CA LYS A 210 -13.57 5.40 -10.66
C LYS A 210 -13.10 6.05 -11.95
N TYR A 211 -13.55 7.28 -12.20
CA TYR A 211 -13.33 7.98 -13.48
C TYR A 211 -11.87 7.90 -13.99
N PRO A 212 -10.80 8.15 -13.23
CA PRO A 212 -9.45 8.07 -13.78
C PRO A 212 -9.08 6.68 -14.32
N LEU A 213 -9.29 5.60 -13.56
CA LEU A 213 -8.99 4.25 -14.03
C LEU A 213 -9.99 3.75 -15.08
N GLU A 214 -11.27 4.06 -14.93
CA GLU A 214 -12.30 3.71 -15.92
C GLU A 214 -12.04 4.39 -17.27
N GLU A 215 -11.65 5.65 -17.26
CA GLU A 215 -11.32 6.40 -18.46
C GLU A 215 -10.00 5.92 -19.11
N ALA A 216 -8.98 5.62 -18.30
CA ALA A 216 -7.75 4.98 -18.79
C ALA A 216 -8.07 3.64 -19.48
N ALA A 217 -8.92 2.81 -18.87
CA ALA A 217 -9.38 1.55 -19.46
C ALA A 217 -10.14 1.78 -20.77
N ARG A 218 -11.09 2.74 -20.80
CA ARG A 218 -11.88 3.08 -21.99
C ARG A 218 -10.99 3.55 -23.16
N ARG A 219 -9.89 4.24 -22.86
CA ARG A 219 -8.89 4.67 -23.85
C ARG A 219 -7.93 3.56 -24.27
N GLY A 220 -8.03 2.35 -23.70
CA GLY A 220 -7.04 1.28 -23.89
C GLY A 220 -5.67 1.63 -23.31
N GLN A 221 -5.62 2.44 -22.27
CA GLN A 221 -4.40 2.95 -21.61
C GLN A 221 -4.21 2.39 -20.19
N LEU A 222 -4.88 1.27 -19.87
CA LEU A 222 -4.77 0.55 -18.61
C LEU A 222 -4.42 -0.91 -18.86
N ASP A 223 -3.32 -1.36 -18.30
CA ASP A 223 -2.89 -2.77 -18.30
C ASP A 223 -3.01 -3.41 -16.91
N ALA A 224 -3.09 -4.72 -16.89
CA ALA A 224 -3.11 -5.52 -15.66
C ALA A 224 -1.94 -6.51 -15.62
N TYR A 225 -1.00 -6.29 -14.71
CA TYR A 225 0.04 -7.26 -14.36
C TYR A 225 -0.58 -8.33 -13.46
N ARG A 226 -0.58 -9.59 -13.92
CA ARG A 226 -1.16 -10.72 -13.18
C ARG A 226 -0.19 -11.25 -12.16
N HIS A 227 -0.55 -11.12 -10.88
CA HIS A 227 0.23 -11.66 -9.78
C HIS A 227 -0.47 -12.89 -9.20
N ASN A 228 0.20 -14.04 -9.25
CA ASN A 228 -0.31 -15.31 -8.76
C ASN A 228 0.27 -15.71 -7.39
N GLY A 229 1.11 -14.86 -6.81
CA GLY A 229 1.73 -15.04 -5.51
C GLY A 229 0.84 -14.59 -4.34
N PHE A 230 1.48 -14.30 -3.23
CA PHE A 230 0.80 -13.83 -2.03
C PHE A 230 0.40 -12.37 -2.15
N TRP A 231 -0.84 -12.09 -1.77
CA TRP A 231 -1.35 -10.74 -1.54
C TRP A 231 -2.39 -10.77 -0.42
N GLN A 232 -2.31 -9.81 0.49
CA GLN A 232 -3.27 -9.66 1.57
C GLN A 232 -3.41 -8.20 1.98
N CYS A 233 -4.63 -7.65 1.95
CA CYS A 233 -4.96 -6.40 2.61
C CYS A 233 -5.30 -6.64 4.09
N MET A 234 -5.10 -5.62 4.91
CA MET A 234 -5.42 -5.63 6.34
C MET A 234 -6.67 -4.79 6.61
N ASP A 235 -7.84 -5.25 6.13
CA ASP A 235 -9.10 -4.54 6.26
C ASP A 235 -9.88 -4.89 7.53
N THR A 236 -9.61 -6.04 8.12
CA THR A 236 -10.32 -6.58 9.29
C THR A 236 -9.35 -7.09 10.35
N MET A 237 -9.85 -7.24 11.60
CA MET A 237 -9.05 -7.86 12.66
C MET A 237 -8.62 -9.30 12.36
N ASN A 238 -9.42 -10.06 11.61
CA ASN A 238 -9.05 -11.41 11.21
C ASN A 238 -7.87 -11.38 10.22
N GLU A 239 -7.86 -10.47 9.28
CA GLU A 239 -6.75 -10.29 8.33
C GLU A 239 -5.47 -9.83 9.07
N LYS A 240 -5.60 -8.91 10.04
CA LYS A 240 -4.48 -8.52 10.92
C LYS A 240 -3.90 -9.73 11.65
N LYS A 241 -4.75 -10.54 12.31
CA LYS A 241 -4.30 -11.74 13.04
C LYS A 241 -3.59 -12.72 12.12
N LYS A 242 -4.11 -12.94 10.92
CA LYS A 242 -3.48 -13.81 9.93
C LYS A 242 -2.08 -13.32 9.53
N LEU A 243 -1.93 -12.01 9.26
CA LEU A 243 -0.62 -11.42 8.95
C LEU A 243 0.34 -11.52 10.13
N GLU A 244 -0.14 -11.29 11.34
CA GLU A 244 0.63 -11.41 12.58
C GLU A 244 1.14 -12.84 12.81
N GLU A 245 0.30 -13.86 12.58
CA GLU A 245 0.66 -15.28 12.68
C GLU A 245 1.74 -15.65 11.66
N MET A 246 1.59 -15.19 10.41
CA MET A 246 2.61 -15.40 9.36
C MET A 246 3.94 -14.78 9.73
N TRP A 247 3.92 -13.55 10.27
CA TRP A 247 5.13 -12.87 10.70
C TRP A 247 5.83 -13.57 11.86
N ARG A 248 5.08 -13.94 12.92
CA ARG A 248 5.61 -14.63 14.11
C ARG A 248 6.14 -16.03 13.81
N SER A 249 5.52 -16.73 12.87
CA SER A 249 6.00 -18.06 12.45
C SER A 249 7.22 -18.02 11.53
N GLY A 250 7.66 -16.84 11.09
CA GLY A 250 8.72 -16.69 10.10
C GLY A 250 8.30 -17.03 8.67
N ASN A 251 7.01 -17.24 8.42
CA ASN A 251 6.45 -17.63 7.12
C ASN A 251 5.66 -16.46 6.48
N ALA A 252 6.21 -15.25 6.53
CA ALA A 252 5.63 -14.06 5.92
C ALA A 252 6.07 -13.94 4.46
N PRO A 253 5.24 -14.29 3.46
CA PRO A 253 5.68 -14.33 2.06
C PRO A 253 6.13 -12.96 1.52
N TRP A 254 5.55 -11.87 2.03
CA TRP A 254 5.93 -10.50 1.63
C TRP A 254 7.28 -10.06 2.19
N LYS A 255 7.87 -10.81 3.14
CA LYS A 255 9.21 -10.53 3.65
C LYS A 255 10.23 -11.12 2.67
N VAL A 256 10.44 -10.42 1.55
CA VAL A 256 11.43 -10.81 0.51
C VAL A 256 12.85 -10.34 0.84
N TRP A 257 13.01 -9.50 1.84
CA TRP A 257 14.29 -9.02 2.36
C TRP A 257 14.82 -9.90 3.51
N GLU A 258 16.11 -9.84 3.76
CA GLU A 258 16.78 -10.52 4.87
C GLU A 258 16.43 -9.95 6.25
#